data_b54e8b2aed66062d3de15aa42f25f092
#
_entry.id   b54e8b2aed66062d3de15aa42f25f092
#
_cell.length_a   1.000
_cell.length_b   1.000
_cell.length_c   1.000
_cell.angle_alpha   90.00
_cell.angle_beta   90.00
_cell.angle_gamma   90.00
#
_symmetry.space_group_name_H-M   'P 1'
#
loop_
_entity.id
_entity.type
_entity.pdbx_description
1 polymer ?
#
loop_
_entity_poly.entity_id
_entity_poly.type
_entity_poly.pdbx_seq_one_letter_code
_entity_poly.pdbx_strand_id
1 'polypeptide(L)'
;MKKTKGTGAMLFSMIAVIVIICLFIVAGNGAKKEAASKEIRVGLLLYRGDDTFISTLRSYIEEKAKEYERKEGIKVTLDILDAKSNQNTQNNQVDRMLELGCDALCVNIVDRFAASVVIDKAMAADVPVIFFNREPVEE
;
A
#
# COMPACT_ATOMS: atom_id res chain seq x y z
N MET A 1 12.56 75.18 -3.22
CA MET A 1 12.82 73.74 -3.27
C MET A 1 12.20 73.10 -2.05
N LYS A 2 11.01 72.47 -2.19
CA LYS A 2 10.38 71.65 -1.10
C LYS A 2 10.70 70.19 -1.35
N LYS A 3 11.47 69.58 -0.44
CA LYS A 3 11.78 68.13 -0.47
C LYS A 3 10.57 67.33 -0.08
N THR A 4 10.06 66.53 -1.01
CA THR A 4 9.09 65.47 -0.74
C THR A 4 9.81 64.29 -0.11
N LYS A 5 9.91 64.26 1.21
CA LYS A 5 10.38 63.11 2.02
C LYS A 5 9.19 62.48 2.74
N GLY A 6 8.36 61.73 2.07
CA GLY A 6 7.23 61.13 2.77
C GLY A 6 6.67 59.84 2.12
N THR A 7 6.78 59.71 0.83
CA THR A 7 6.13 58.64 0.09
C THR A 7 6.91 57.31 0.10
N GLY A 8 8.26 57.35 0.22
CA GLY A 8 9.05 56.14 0.22
C GLY A 8 8.95 55.30 1.51
N ALA A 9 8.87 55.96 2.67
CA ALA A 9 8.79 55.29 3.98
C ALA A 9 7.43 54.54 4.16
N MET A 10 6.36 55.12 3.60
CA MET A 10 5.01 54.56 3.71
C MET A 10 4.82 53.35 2.79
N LEU A 11 5.45 53.33 1.63
CA LEU A 11 5.47 52.20 0.71
C LEU A 11 6.28 51.02 1.25
N PHE A 12 7.44 51.28 1.89
CA PHE A 12 8.24 50.25 2.53
C PHE A 12 7.50 49.59 3.72
N SER A 13 6.75 50.37 4.48
CA SER A 13 5.95 49.85 5.62
C SER A 13 4.80 48.96 5.12
N MET A 14 4.12 49.31 4.03
CA MET A 14 3.02 48.49 3.46
C MET A 14 3.55 47.15 2.90
N ILE A 15 4.68 47.12 2.21
CA ILE A 15 5.29 45.91 1.68
C ILE A 15 5.71 44.98 2.80
N ALA A 16 6.29 45.51 3.88
CA ALA A 16 6.67 44.71 5.04
C ALA A 16 5.44 44.06 5.73
N VAL A 17 4.33 44.78 5.84
CA VAL A 17 3.08 44.25 6.40
C VAL A 17 2.48 43.17 5.50
N ILE A 18 2.50 43.34 4.18
CA ILE A 18 2.00 42.33 3.23
C ILE A 18 2.86 41.05 3.28
N VAL A 19 4.18 41.18 3.37
CA VAL A 19 5.09 40.01 3.51
C VAL A 19 4.86 39.28 4.82
N ILE A 20 4.63 39.99 5.92
CA ILE A 20 4.33 39.39 7.22
C ILE A 20 2.97 38.66 7.19
N ILE A 21 1.94 39.27 6.56
CA ILE A 21 0.63 38.63 6.38
C ILE A 21 0.74 37.38 5.49
N CYS A 22 1.50 37.42 4.39
CA CYS A 22 1.76 36.26 3.55
C CYS A 22 2.49 35.14 4.31
N LEU A 23 3.48 35.48 5.16
CA LEU A 23 4.16 34.52 6.01
C LEU A 23 3.24 33.90 7.08
N PHE A 24 2.29 34.68 7.63
CA PHE A 24 1.27 34.17 8.55
C PHE A 24 0.24 33.28 7.85
N ILE A 25 -0.13 33.58 6.61
CA ILE A 25 -1.04 32.75 5.81
C ILE A 25 -0.36 31.42 5.44
N VAL A 26 0.93 31.45 5.09
CA VAL A 26 1.72 30.22 4.80
C VAL A 26 1.98 29.40 6.06
N ALA A 27 2.20 30.05 7.22
CA ALA A 27 2.36 29.38 8.51
C ALA A 27 1.03 28.91 9.12
N GLY A 28 -0.08 29.59 8.83
CA GLY A 28 -1.43 29.22 9.30
C GLY A 28 -2.13 28.16 8.44
N ASN A 29 -1.70 27.95 7.19
CA ASN A 29 -2.04 26.81 6.35
C ASN A 29 -1.04 25.66 6.56
N GLY A 30 -0.62 25.42 7.78
CA GLY A 30 -0.24 24.11 8.23
C GLY A 30 -1.46 23.23 8.02
N ALA A 31 -1.70 22.82 6.77
CA ALA A 31 -2.50 21.64 6.50
C ALA A 31 -2.01 20.62 7.53
N LYS A 32 -2.88 20.21 8.44
CA LYS A 32 -2.70 18.93 9.12
C LYS A 32 -2.38 17.99 7.95
N LYS A 33 -1.12 17.66 7.81
CA LYS A 33 -0.69 16.52 7.03
C LYS A 33 -1.36 15.40 7.78
N GLU A 34 -2.58 15.06 7.35
CA GLU A 34 -3.26 13.86 7.77
C GLU A 34 -2.18 12.81 7.58
N ALA A 35 -1.69 12.28 8.69
CA ALA A 35 -0.64 11.28 8.64
C ALA A 35 -1.25 10.20 7.75
N ALA A 36 -0.73 10.09 6.51
CA ALA A 36 -1.23 9.12 5.57
C ALA A 36 -1.24 7.80 6.33
N SER A 37 -2.42 7.28 6.62
CA SER A 37 -2.54 6.04 7.37
C SER A 37 -1.71 5.04 6.60
N LYS A 38 -0.69 4.46 7.24
CA LYS A 38 0.16 3.48 6.59
C LYS A 38 -0.78 2.39 6.08
N GLU A 39 -0.81 2.19 4.78
CA GLU A 39 -1.60 1.14 4.13
C GLU A 39 -0.67 0.01 3.76
N ILE A 40 -1.07 -1.22 4.03
CA ILE A 40 -0.38 -2.44 3.62
C ILE A 40 -1.33 -3.19 2.69
N ARG A 41 -0.87 -3.51 1.50
CA ARG A 41 -1.62 -4.31 0.52
C ARG A 41 -1.03 -5.70 0.40
N VAL A 42 -1.86 -6.73 0.59
CA VAL A 42 -1.44 -8.13 0.53
C VAL A 42 -2.24 -8.87 -0.53
N GLY A 43 -1.54 -9.52 -1.46
CA GLY A 43 -2.16 -10.45 -2.40
C GLY A 43 -2.34 -11.83 -1.75
N LEU A 44 -3.59 -12.29 -1.61
CA LEU A 44 -3.93 -13.62 -1.11
C LEU A 44 -4.37 -14.50 -2.27
N LEU A 45 -3.51 -15.41 -2.71
CA LEU A 45 -3.72 -16.26 -3.88
C LEU A 45 -4.08 -17.68 -3.45
N LEU A 46 -5.29 -18.10 -3.76
CA LEU A 46 -5.84 -19.40 -3.39
C LEU A 46 -5.72 -20.39 -4.55
N TYR A 47 -5.32 -21.65 -4.26
CA TYR A 47 -5.31 -22.70 -5.28
C TYR A 47 -6.74 -23.02 -5.76
N ARG A 48 -7.70 -22.99 -4.81
CA ARG A 48 -9.12 -23.22 -5.07
C ARG A 48 -9.98 -22.64 -3.95
N GLY A 49 -10.85 -21.71 -4.29
CA GLY A 49 -11.66 -20.97 -3.32
C GLY A 49 -12.90 -21.71 -2.81
N ASP A 50 -13.38 -22.76 -3.54
CA ASP A 50 -14.53 -23.59 -3.16
C ASP A 50 -14.17 -24.77 -2.23
N ASP A 51 -12.88 -24.93 -1.89
CA ASP A 51 -12.42 -25.86 -0.88
C ASP A 51 -12.84 -25.37 0.50
N THR A 52 -13.53 -26.23 1.29
CA THR A 52 -14.08 -25.87 2.60
C THR A 52 -13.00 -25.46 3.59
N PHE A 53 -11.85 -26.14 3.61
CA PHE A 53 -10.74 -25.79 4.48
C PHE A 53 -10.15 -24.43 4.08
N ILE A 54 -9.92 -24.21 2.79
CA ILE A 54 -9.37 -22.96 2.27
C ILE A 54 -10.31 -21.79 2.49
N SER A 55 -11.63 -21.97 2.32
CA SER A 55 -12.61 -20.93 2.59
C SER A 55 -12.66 -20.55 4.09
N THR A 56 -12.52 -21.53 4.98
CA THR A 56 -12.41 -21.27 6.42
C THR A 56 -11.13 -20.51 6.75
N LEU A 57 -10.00 -20.94 6.20
CA LEU A 57 -8.70 -20.30 6.41
C LEU A 57 -8.70 -18.87 5.88
N ARG A 58 -9.29 -18.65 4.70
CA ARG A 58 -9.50 -17.30 4.13
C ARG A 58 -10.28 -16.41 5.10
N SER A 59 -11.41 -16.87 5.60
CA SER A 59 -12.23 -16.09 6.54
C SER A 59 -11.47 -15.73 7.81
N TYR A 60 -10.64 -16.65 8.31
CA TYR A 60 -9.77 -16.39 9.46
C TYR A 60 -8.69 -15.33 9.15
N ILE A 61 -8.08 -15.38 7.97
CA ILE A 61 -7.09 -14.38 7.53
C ILE A 61 -7.76 -12.99 7.42
N GLU A 62 -8.96 -12.91 6.84
CA GLU A 62 -9.73 -11.66 6.73
C GLU A 62 -10.07 -11.08 8.12
N GLU A 63 -10.43 -11.93 9.07
CA GLU A 63 -10.70 -11.52 10.46
C GLU A 63 -9.44 -11.00 11.14
N LYS A 64 -8.31 -11.71 11.00
CA LYS A 64 -7.03 -11.30 11.58
C LYS A 64 -6.49 -10.01 10.99
N ALA A 65 -6.67 -9.79 9.70
CA ALA A 65 -6.32 -8.51 9.05
C ALA A 65 -7.09 -7.34 9.69
N LYS A 66 -8.41 -7.48 9.88
CA LYS A 66 -9.24 -6.46 10.54
C LYS A 66 -8.87 -6.25 12.02
N GLU A 67 -8.49 -7.31 12.73
CA GLU A 67 -8.01 -7.21 14.10
C GLU A 67 -6.70 -6.41 14.15
N TYR A 68 -5.78 -6.69 13.24
CA TYR A 68 -4.51 -5.98 13.10
C TYR A 68 -4.72 -4.51 12.77
N GLU A 69 -5.62 -4.18 11.83
CA GLU A 69 -6.00 -2.79 11.52
C GLU A 69 -6.43 -2.03 12.78
N ARG A 70 -7.33 -2.63 13.57
CA ARG A 70 -7.83 -1.99 14.81
C ARG A 70 -6.74 -1.79 15.86
N LYS A 71 -5.83 -2.75 15.96
CA LYS A 71 -4.77 -2.73 16.98
C LYS A 71 -3.65 -1.75 16.63
N GLU A 72 -3.21 -1.75 15.38
CA GLU A 72 -2.01 -1.00 14.95
C GLU A 72 -2.36 0.33 14.27
N GLY A 73 -3.63 0.58 13.95
CA GLY A 73 -4.07 1.78 13.22
C GLY A 73 -3.53 1.85 11.79
N ILE A 74 -3.24 0.69 11.20
CA ILE A 74 -2.71 0.52 9.84
C ILE A 74 -3.82 -0.07 8.99
N LYS A 75 -4.12 0.51 7.83
CA LYS A 75 -5.09 -0.06 6.89
C LYS A 75 -4.46 -1.30 6.21
N VAL A 76 -5.19 -2.43 6.19
CA VAL A 76 -4.77 -3.64 5.49
C VAL A 76 -5.74 -3.95 4.36
N THR A 77 -5.26 -3.88 3.13
CA THR A 77 -6.03 -4.27 1.94
C THR A 77 -5.65 -5.69 1.54
N LEU A 78 -6.63 -6.61 1.55
CA LEU A 78 -6.46 -7.98 1.07
C LEU A 78 -7.09 -8.12 -0.32
N ASP A 79 -6.26 -8.33 -1.34
CA ASP A 79 -6.71 -8.66 -2.69
C ASP A 79 -6.71 -10.19 -2.85
N ILE A 80 -7.90 -10.79 -2.85
CA ILE A 80 -8.05 -12.26 -2.83
C ILE A 80 -8.42 -12.77 -4.21
N LEU A 81 -7.63 -13.70 -4.73
CA LEU A 81 -7.84 -14.31 -6.04
C LEU A 81 -7.86 -15.84 -5.94
N ASP A 82 -8.76 -16.46 -6.71
CA ASP A 82 -8.93 -17.90 -6.81
C ASP A 82 -8.37 -18.39 -8.15
N ALA A 83 -7.36 -19.26 -8.08
CA ALA A 83 -6.74 -19.85 -9.26
C ALA A 83 -7.56 -20.99 -9.89
N LYS A 84 -8.62 -21.45 -9.24
CA LYS A 84 -9.50 -22.53 -9.71
C LYS A 84 -8.70 -23.77 -10.14
N SER A 85 -7.73 -24.16 -9.34
CA SER A 85 -6.81 -25.29 -9.57
C SER A 85 -5.99 -25.18 -10.88
N ASN A 86 -5.76 -23.99 -11.39
CA ASN A 86 -4.98 -23.77 -12.62
C ASN A 86 -3.72 -22.93 -12.30
N GLN A 87 -2.54 -23.54 -12.46
CA GLN A 87 -1.27 -22.88 -12.16
C GLN A 87 -0.98 -21.69 -13.10
N ASN A 88 -1.34 -21.76 -14.38
CA ASN A 88 -1.15 -20.63 -15.30
C ASN A 88 -2.01 -19.44 -14.87
N THR A 89 -3.25 -19.69 -14.43
CA THR A 89 -4.10 -18.66 -13.87
C THR A 89 -3.45 -18.03 -12.63
N GLN A 90 -2.88 -18.86 -11.74
CA GLN A 90 -2.19 -18.36 -10.55
C GLN A 90 -0.97 -17.51 -10.91
N ASN A 91 -0.16 -17.93 -11.89
CA ASN A 91 1.00 -17.17 -12.36
C ASN A 91 0.60 -15.78 -12.90
N ASN A 92 -0.51 -15.68 -13.65
CA ASN A 92 -1.05 -14.39 -14.13
C ASN A 92 -1.61 -13.54 -12.97
N GLN A 93 -2.15 -14.20 -11.94
CA GLN A 93 -2.62 -13.51 -10.73
C GLN A 93 -1.46 -12.93 -9.94
N VAL A 94 -0.31 -13.61 -9.87
CA VAL A 94 0.93 -13.07 -9.29
C VAL A 94 1.33 -11.79 -10.02
N ASP A 95 1.42 -11.82 -11.36
CA ASP A 95 1.75 -10.64 -12.15
C ASP A 95 0.83 -9.46 -11.83
N ARG A 96 -0.47 -9.72 -11.79
CA ARG A 96 -1.47 -8.70 -11.45
C ARG A 96 -1.27 -8.12 -10.04
N MET A 97 -0.95 -8.93 -9.04
CA MET A 97 -0.71 -8.44 -7.69
C MET A 97 0.53 -7.56 -7.62
N LEU A 98 1.60 -7.95 -8.31
CA LEU A 98 2.82 -7.16 -8.40
C LEU A 98 2.57 -5.83 -9.12
N GLU A 99 1.80 -5.81 -10.21
CA GLU A 99 1.39 -4.60 -10.93
C GLU A 99 0.54 -3.66 -10.05
N LEU A 100 -0.29 -4.20 -9.16
CA LEU A 100 -1.09 -3.43 -8.20
C LEU A 100 -0.25 -2.88 -7.04
N GLY A 101 1.03 -3.22 -6.97
CA GLY A 101 1.96 -2.75 -5.94
C GLY A 101 1.65 -3.34 -4.56
N CYS A 102 1.40 -4.66 -4.48
CA CYS A 102 1.26 -5.32 -3.18
C CYS A 102 2.59 -5.34 -2.42
N ASP A 103 2.50 -5.22 -1.10
CA ASP A 103 3.64 -5.24 -0.17
C ASP A 103 4.07 -6.67 0.20
N ALA A 104 3.18 -7.65 0.00
CA ALA A 104 3.46 -9.06 0.22
C ALA A 104 2.51 -9.96 -0.56
N LEU A 105 2.95 -11.19 -0.88
CA LEU A 105 2.13 -12.25 -1.44
C LEU A 105 1.97 -13.38 -0.43
N CYS A 106 0.72 -13.78 -0.16
CA CYS A 106 0.38 -15.01 0.56
C CYS A 106 -0.16 -16.01 -0.46
N VAL A 107 0.54 -17.11 -0.69
CA VAL A 107 0.27 -18.04 -1.79
C VAL A 107 -0.05 -19.44 -1.29
N ASN A 108 -1.24 -19.90 -1.59
CA ASN A 108 -1.61 -21.29 -1.51
C ASN A 108 -1.41 -21.90 -2.90
N ILE A 109 -0.24 -22.45 -3.14
CA ILE A 109 0.24 -22.84 -4.47
C ILE A 109 -0.62 -23.93 -5.12
N VAL A 110 -0.94 -23.81 -6.40
CA VAL A 110 -1.66 -24.85 -7.16
C VAL A 110 -0.75 -26.06 -7.41
N ASP A 111 0.39 -25.83 -8.03
CA ASP A 111 1.40 -26.85 -8.30
C ASP A 111 2.66 -26.57 -7.47
N ARG A 112 2.96 -27.48 -6.57
CA ARG A 112 4.08 -27.34 -5.63
C ARG A 112 5.44 -27.36 -6.32
N PHE A 113 5.56 -28.00 -7.47
CA PHE A 113 6.78 -28.06 -8.28
C PHE A 113 6.96 -26.79 -9.15
N ALA A 114 5.90 -26.04 -9.40
CA ALA A 114 5.95 -24.80 -10.19
C ALA A 114 6.15 -23.53 -9.33
N ALA A 115 6.49 -23.66 -8.07
CA ALA A 115 6.62 -22.54 -7.14
C ALA A 115 7.76 -21.58 -7.52
N SER A 116 8.81 -22.06 -8.19
CA SER A 116 9.94 -21.25 -8.65
C SER A 116 9.48 -20.05 -9.48
N VAL A 117 8.49 -20.22 -10.36
CA VAL A 117 7.95 -19.13 -11.18
C VAL A 117 7.37 -17.99 -10.32
N VAL A 118 6.66 -18.34 -9.25
CA VAL A 118 6.09 -17.36 -8.32
C VAL A 118 7.20 -16.66 -7.53
N ILE A 119 8.18 -17.43 -7.06
CA ILE A 119 9.34 -16.95 -6.29
C ILE A 119 10.15 -15.96 -7.14
N ASP A 120 10.52 -16.35 -8.36
CA ASP A 120 11.33 -15.53 -9.26
C ASP A 120 10.66 -14.18 -9.58
N LYS A 121 9.35 -14.19 -9.87
CA LYS A 121 8.59 -12.97 -10.14
C LYS A 121 8.56 -12.04 -8.92
N ALA A 122 8.29 -12.57 -7.75
CA ALA A 122 8.23 -11.79 -6.53
C ALA A 122 9.61 -11.25 -6.12
N MET A 123 10.68 -12.05 -6.25
CA MET A 123 12.05 -11.61 -6.03
C MET A 123 12.46 -10.48 -6.98
N ALA A 124 12.11 -10.58 -8.27
CA ALA A 124 12.37 -9.54 -9.25
C ALA A 124 11.68 -8.21 -8.93
N ALA A 125 10.56 -8.26 -8.20
CA ALA A 125 9.78 -7.11 -7.75
C ALA A 125 10.13 -6.66 -6.31
N ASP A 126 11.05 -7.33 -5.63
CA ASP A 126 11.38 -7.12 -4.21
C ASP A 126 10.16 -7.26 -3.26
N VAL A 127 9.26 -8.19 -3.59
CA VAL A 127 8.03 -8.47 -2.81
C VAL A 127 8.18 -9.82 -2.10
N PRO A 128 8.03 -9.88 -0.76
CA PRO A 128 8.11 -11.12 -0.01
C PRO A 128 6.94 -12.05 -0.32
N VAL A 129 7.22 -13.38 -0.38
CA VAL A 129 6.22 -14.42 -0.57
C VAL A 129 6.15 -15.31 0.67
N ILE A 130 4.92 -15.58 1.10
CA ILE A 130 4.61 -16.52 2.18
C ILE A 130 3.75 -17.63 1.58
N PHE A 131 4.27 -18.85 1.54
CA PHE A 131 3.47 -20.03 1.20
C PHE A 131 2.72 -20.53 2.43
N PHE A 132 1.47 -20.92 2.25
CA PHE A 132 0.65 -21.47 3.33
C PHE A 132 -0.13 -22.70 2.87
N ASN A 133 -0.39 -23.63 3.80
CA ASN A 133 -1.09 -24.90 3.61
C ASN A 133 -0.41 -25.87 2.60
N ARG A 134 0.18 -25.38 1.53
CA ARG A 134 0.88 -26.16 0.50
C ARG A 134 2.28 -25.57 0.31
N GLU A 135 3.30 -26.28 0.76
CA GLU A 135 4.69 -25.84 0.63
C GLU A 135 5.24 -26.19 -0.76
N PRO A 136 6.12 -25.34 -1.31
CA PRO A 136 6.94 -25.73 -2.47
C PRO A 136 7.68 -27.04 -2.23
N VAL A 137 7.93 -27.78 -3.30
CA VAL A 137 8.78 -28.95 -3.30
C VAL A 137 10.02 -28.61 -4.11
N GLU A 138 11.20 -28.80 -3.51
CA GLU A 138 12.47 -28.72 -4.24
C GLU A 138 12.67 -30.03 -5.00
N GLU A 139 13.14 -29.94 -6.25
CA GLU A 139 13.58 -31.11 -7.05
C GLU A 139 14.99 -31.55 -6.65
#